data_c1dba06b5c3c6e7876c39d79822360fd
#
_entry.id   c1dba06b5c3c6e7876c39d79822360fd
#
_cell.length_a   1.000
_cell.length_b   1.000
_cell.length_c   1.000
_cell.angle_alpha   90.00
_cell.angle_beta   90.00
_cell.angle_gamma   90.00
#
_symmetry.space_group_name_H-M   'P 1'
#
loop_
_entity.id
_entity.type
_entity.pdbx_description
1 polymer ?
#
loop_
_entity_poly.entity_id
_entity_poly.type
_entity_poly.pdbx_seq_one_letter_code
_entity_poly.pdbx_strand_id
1 'polypeptide(L)'
;MNGAVNNSKAHLLAKLCMEIEGGCAELYHCLSEIHRNDPHAARLWKKTALEEEKHRKLFELAVHLMDEVECEFVTANMERALIVHQKLHELLHIVKKNPPDLITALGKAIEMEKHIADLHVESLVHFKNEGMRRMFDALYRADQDHIGSLERYLASISPPPTGIPAM
;
A
#
# COMPACT_ATOMS: atom_id res chain seq x y z
N MET A 1 18.92 20.21 19.94
CA MET A 1 17.45 20.05 20.13
C MET A 1 16.73 19.51 18.88
N ASN A 2 17.19 19.76 17.66
CA ASN A 2 16.50 19.30 16.43
C ASN A 2 16.52 17.78 16.21
N GLY A 3 17.54 17.04 16.67
CA GLY A 3 17.64 15.59 16.44
C GLY A 3 16.55 14.76 17.13
N ALA A 4 16.26 15.04 18.40
CA ALA A 4 15.25 14.30 19.16
C ALA A 4 13.82 14.49 18.59
N VAL A 5 13.50 15.68 18.08
CA VAL A 5 12.20 15.96 17.45
C VAL A 5 12.06 15.25 16.11
N ASN A 6 13.14 15.16 15.33
CA ASN A 6 13.14 14.46 14.03
C ASN A 6 13.01 12.94 14.21
N ASN A 7 13.67 12.34 15.20
CA ASN A 7 13.53 10.92 15.48
C ASN A 7 12.10 10.56 15.93
N SER A 8 11.45 11.39 16.76
CA SER A 8 10.06 11.21 17.17
C SER A 8 9.10 11.22 15.97
N LYS A 9 9.32 12.09 14.98
CA LYS A 9 8.49 12.18 13.76
C LYS A 9 8.72 11.00 12.82
N ALA A 10 9.98 10.57 12.65
CA ALA A 10 10.31 9.39 11.85
C ALA A 10 9.66 8.11 12.44
N HIS A 11 9.70 7.97 13.76
CA HIS A 11 9.02 6.89 14.46
C HIS A 11 7.50 6.91 14.26
N LEU A 12 6.89 8.09 14.30
CA LEU A 12 5.46 8.25 14.05
C LEU A 12 5.10 7.90 12.59
N LEU A 13 5.93 8.31 11.61
CA LEU A 13 5.75 7.96 10.20
C LEU A 13 5.82 6.44 10.01
N ALA A 14 6.82 5.77 10.58
CA ALA A 14 6.95 4.32 10.48
C ALA A 14 5.76 3.58 11.11
N LYS A 15 5.24 4.05 12.24
CA LYS A 15 4.00 3.52 12.84
C LYS A 15 2.81 3.69 11.92
N LEU A 16 2.66 4.86 11.30
CA LEU A 16 1.57 5.13 10.38
C LEU A 16 1.66 4.26 9.12
N CYS A 17 2.87 4.06 8.57
CA CYS A 17 3.09 3.10 7.48
C CYS A 17 2.72 1.67 7.92
N MET A 18 3.12 1.25 9.12
CA MET A 18 2.73 -0.06 9.66
C MET A 18 1.20 -0.24 9.74
N GLU A 19 0.46 0.81 10.11
CA GLU A 19 -1.01 0.79 10.14
C GLU A 19 -1.61 0.75 8.73
N ILE A 20 -1.00 1.44 7.76
CA ILE A 20 -1.40 1.40 6.34
C ILE A 20 -1.25 -0.02 5.79
N GLU A 21 -0.09 -0.65 5.95
CA GLU A 21 0.14 -2.03 5.49
C GLU A 21 -0.83 -3.02 6.14
N GLY A 22 -1.08 -2.87 7.45
CA GLY A 22 -2.06 -3.68 8.17
C GLY A 22 -3.48 -3.51 7.64
N GLY A 23 -3.87 -2.28 7.31
CA GLY A 23 -5.16 -1.97 6.71
C GLY A 23 -5.29 -2.51 5.28
N CYS A 24 -4.21 -2.49 4.48
CA CYS A 24 -4.17 -3.11 3.16
C CYS A 24 -4.32 -4.63 3.24
N ALA A 25 -3.62 -5.28 4.16
CA ALA A 25 -3.80 -6.70 4.40
C ALA A 25 -5.26 -7.05 4.74
N GLU A 26 -5.90 -6.27 5.62
CA GLU A 26 -7.31 -6.44 5.97
C GLU A 26 -8.25 -6.24 4.77
N LEU A 27 -8.00 -5.20 3.96
CA LEU A 27 -8.75 -4.92 2.73
C LEU A 27 -8.67 -6.10 1.77
N TYR A 28 -7.47 -6.62 1.51
CA TYR A 28 -7.28 -7.71 0.56
C TYR A 28 -7.80 -9.06 1.08
N HIS A 29 -7.72 -9.34 2.38
CA HIS A 29 -8.41 -10.48 2.96
C HIS A 29 -9.93 -10.36 2.79
N CYS A 30 -10.52 -9.19 3.02
CA CYS A 30 -11.93 -8.93 2.81
C CYS A 30 -12.34 -9.14 1.34
N LEU A 31 -11.56 -8.61 0.38
CA LEU A 31 -11.80 -8.80 -1.04
C LEU A 31 -11.64 -10.26 -1.48
N SER A 32 -10.72 -11.02 -0.88
CA SER A 32 -10.57 -12.46 -1.12
C SER A 32 -11.84 -13.24 -0.75
N GLU A 33 -12.46 -12.89 0.38
CA GLU A 33 -13.73 -13.51 0.81
C GLU A 33 -14.91 -13.08 -0.04
N ILE A 34 -15.01 -11.79 -0.39
CA ILE A 34 -16.06 -11.26 -1.27
C ILE A 34 -16.05 -11.97 -2.63
N HIS A 35 -14.87 -12.14 -3.21
CA HIS A 35 -14.69 -12.74 -4.54
C HIS A 35 -14.31 -14.22 -4.50
N ARG A 36 -14.63 -14.95 -3.41
CA ARG A 36 -14.26 -16.37 -3.22
C ARG A 36 -14.78 -17.31 -4.31
N ASN A 37 -15.85 -16.93 -5.01
CA ASN A 37 -16.41 -17.72 -6.10
C ASN A 37 -15.59 -17.61 -7.41
N ASP A 38 -14.68 -16.65 -7.51
CA ASP A 38 -13.66 -16.58 -8.53
C ASP A 38 -12.31 -17.04 -7.96
N PRO A 39 -11.86 -18.28 -8.25
CA PRO A 39 -10.64 -18.84 -7.65
C PRO A 39 -9.37 -18.07 -8.02
N HIS A 40 -9.37 -17.35 -9.15
CA HIS A 40 -8.23 -16.54 -9.57
C HIS A 40 -8.17 -15.23 -8.77
N ALA A 41 -9.31 -14.53 -8.69
CA ALA A 41 -9.44 -13.33 -7.87
C ALA A 41 -9.12 -13.62 -6.39
N ALA A 42 -9.73 -14.65 -5.83
CA ALA A 42 -9.51 -15.03 -4.42
C ALA A 42 -8.03 -15.30 -4.11
N ARG A 43 -7.32 -16.00 -5.01
CA ARG A 43 -5.88 -16.27 -4.85
C ARG A 43 -5.03 -15.01 -4.98
N LEU A 44 -5.36 -14.12 -5.95
CA LEU A 44 -4.66 -12.86 -6.14
C LEU A 44 -4.76 -12.00 -4.88
N TRP A 45 -5.98 -11.75 -4.38
CA TRP A 45 -6.23 -10.99 -3.17
C TRP A 45 -5.54 -11.57 -1.94
N LYS A 46 -5.66 -12.90 -1.75
CA LYS A 46 -5.02 -13.58 -0.63
C LYS A 46 -3.50 -13.48 -0.67
N LYS A 47 -2.89 -13.64 -1.86
CA LYS A 47 -1.44 -13.50 -2.04
C LYS A 47 -1.00 -12.09 -1.65
N THR A 48 -1.66 -11.07 -2.18
CA THR A 48 -1.34 -9.66 -1.89
C THR A 48 -1.51 -9.39 -0.38
N ALA A 49 -2.61 -9.83 0.24
CA ALA A 49 -2.81 -9.68 1.69
C ALA A 49 -1.64 -10.24 2.52
N LEU A 50 -1.14 -11.43 2.19
CA LEU A 50 0.00 -12.05 2.88
C LEU A 50 1.32 -11.30 2.64
N GLU A 51 1.47 -10.62 1.52
CA GLU A 51 2.62 -9.76 1.23
C GLU A 51 2.55 -8.49 2.08
N GLU A 52 1.37 -7.84 2.20
CA GLU A 52 1.18 -6.68 3.09
C GLU A 52 1.39 -7.00 4.57
N GLU A 53 1.02 -8.20 5.03
CA GLU A 53 1.35 -8.65 6.38
C GLU A 53 2.86 -8.71 6.64
N LYS A 54 3.66 -9.06 5.62
CA LYS A 54 5.14 -9.04 5.72
C LYS A 54 5.67 -7.61 5.74
N HIS A 55 5.11 -6.72 4.90
CA HIS A 55 5.47 -5.30 4.89
C HIS A 55 5.17 -4.67 6.25
N ARG A 56 4.02 -4.94 6.83
CA ARG A 56 3.68 -4.50 8.19
C ARG A 56 4.72 -4.94 9.23
N LYS A 57 5.21 -6.20 9.15
CA LYS A 57 6.25 -6.70 10.04
C LYS A 57 7.60 -6.01 9.84
N LEU A 58 7.94 -5.62 8.61
CA LEU A 58 9.15 -4.83 8.34
C LEU A 58 9.07 -3.46 9.00
N PHE A 59 7.92 -2.78 8.94
CA PHE A 59 7.71 -1.52 9.66
C PHE A 59 7.70 -1.70 11.17
N GLU A 60 7.14 -2.78 11.69
CA GLU A 60 7.20 -3.12 13.11
C GLU A 60 8.65 -3.24 13.60
N LEU A 61 9.50 -3.93 12.82
CA LEU A 61 10.93 -4.00 13.10
C LEU A 61 11.61 -2.63 12.99
N ALA A 62 11.28 -1.85 11.95
CA ALA A 62 11.83 -0.51 11.74
C ALA A 62 11.50 0.42 12.92
N VAL A 63 10.28 0.38 13.44
CA VAL A 63 9.86 1.16 14.62
C VAL A 63 10.74 0.88 15.82
N HIS A 64 11.13 -0.38 16.05
CA HIS A 64 12.03 -0.75 17.18
C HIS A 64 13.47 -0.27 16.97
N LEU A 65 13.91 -0.07 15.74
CA LEU A 65 15.27 0.36 15.42
C LEU A 65 15.39 1.87 15.21
N MET A 66 14.28 2.61 15.19
CA MET A 66 14.23 4.04 14.84
C MET A 66 14.92 4.96 15.86
N ASP A 67 15.12 4.54 17.11
CA ASP A 67 15.80 5.34 18.11
C ASP A 67 17.29 5.59 17.75
N GLU A 68 17.87 4.76 16.87
CA GLU A 68 19.26 4.84 16.42
C GLU A 68 19.42 5.46 15.01
N VAL A 69 18.30 5.86 14.38
CA VAL A 69 18.29 6.27 12.96
C VAL A 69 18.22 7.79 12.80
N GLU A 70 19.22 8.39 12.18
CA GLU A 70 19.13 9.78 11.73
C GLU A 70 18.20 9.89 10.50
N CYS A 71 17.18 10.74 10.64
CA CYS A 71 16.21 11.03 9.57
C CYS A 71 16.13 12.54 9.33
N GLU A 72 16.21 12.96 8.09
CA GLU A 72 15.80 14.30 7.67
C GLU A 72 14.30 14.29 7.40
N PHE A 73 13.51 14.61 8.40
CA PHE A 73 12.07 14.54 8.32
C PHE A 73 11.50 15.69 7.48
N VAL A 74 10.67 15.35 6.49
CA VAL A 74 9.87 16.31 5.72
C VAL A 74 8.40 16.19 6.13
N THR A 75 7.80 17.30 6.52
CA THR A 75 6.40 17.37 6.96
C THR A 75 5.43 16.84 5.90
N ALA A 76 5.75 17.03 4.62
CA ALA A 76 4.93 16.56 3.50
C ALA A 76 4.70 15.04 3.51
N ASN A 77 5.69 14.25 3.94
CA ASN A 77 5.54 12.78 4.01
C ASN A 77 4.53 12.36 5.07
N MET A 78 4.50 13.06 6.22
CA MET A 78 3.51 12.79 7.26
C MET A 78 2.10 13.14 6.80
N GLU A 79 1.93 14.28 6.14
CA GLU A 79 0.64 14.70 5.58
C GLU A 79 0.15 13.70 4.53
N ARG A 80 1.03 13.25 3.64
CA ARG A 80 0.70 12.22 2.65
C ARG A 80 0.30 10.90 3.31
N ALA A 81 1.08 10.44 4.29
CA ALA A 81 0.77 9.20 5.02
C ALA A 81 -0.59 9.27 5.72
N LEU A 82 -0.92 10.40 6.34
CA LEU A 82 -2.25 10.61 6.95
C LEU A 82 -3.37 10.57 5.91
N ILE A 83 -3.17 11.16 4.73
CA ILE A 83 -4.16 11.13 3.63
C ILE A 83 -4.35 9.69 3.13
N VAL A 84 -3.26 8.94 2.90
CA VAL A 84 -3.32 7.53 2.46
C VAL A 84 -4.04 6.69 3.51
N HIS A 85 -3.67 6.82 4.78
CA HIS A 85 -4.30 6.12 5.89
C HIS A 85 -5.81 6.40 5.97
N GLN A 86 -6.23 7.66 5.87
CA GLN A 86 -7.65 8.02 5.87
C GLN A 86 -8.38 7.41 4.68
N LYS A 87 -7.86 7.55 3.46
CA LYS A 87 -8.46 6.97 2.24
C LYS A 87 -8.63 5.44 2.36
N LEU A 88 -7.63 4.76 2.91
CA LEU A 88 -7.69 3.32 3.13
C LEU A 88 -8.79 2.93 4.10
N HIS A 89 -8.93 3.64 5.22
CA HIS A 89 -10.00 3.39 6.18
C HIS A 89 -11.39 3.63 5.59
N GLU A 90 -11.56 4.69 4.80
CA GLU A 90 -12.79 4.98 4.08
C GLU A 90 -13.11 3.86 3.07
N LEU A 91 -12.12 3.43 2.27
CA LEU A 91 -12.29 2.34 1.32
C LEU A 91 -12.67 1.03 2.01
N LEU A 92 -11.97 0.67 3.08
CA LEU A 92 -12.26 -0.54 3.86
C LEU A 92 -13.68 -0.51 4.44
N HIS A 93 -14.12 0.63 4.97
CA HIS A 93 -15.48 0.81 5.45
C HIS A 93 -16.51 0.62 4.34
N ILE A 94 -16.28 1.22 3.17
CA ILE A 94 -17.17 1.09 2.00
C ILE A 94 -17.25 -0.36 1.55
N VAL A 95 -16.11 -1.03 1.39
CA VAL A 95 -16.03 -2.43 0.95
C VAL A 95 -16.78 -3.37 1.90
N LYS A 96 -16.65 -3.18 3.21
CA LYS A 96 -17.37 -3.98 4.20
C LYS A 96 -18.88 -3.76 4.19
N LYS A 97 -19.31 -2.53 3.94
CA LYS A 97 -20.71 -2.15 3.95
C LYS A 97 -21.41 -2.48 2.63
N ASN A 98 -20.75 -2.23 1.53
CA ASN A 98 -21.27 -2.39 0.17
C ASN A 98 -20.19 -3.12 -0.68
N PRO A 99 -20.15 -4.46 -0.66
CA PRO A 99 -19.17 -5.23 -1.41
C PRO A 99 -19.16 -4.85 -2.89
N PRO A 100 -18.04 -4.41 -3.46
CA PRO A 100 -17.95 -4.03 -4.86
C PRO A 100 -17.90 -5.25 -5.78
N ASP A 101 -18.27 -5.07 -7.05
CA ASP A 101 -17.93 -6.01 -8.09
C ASP A 101 -16.41 -6.07 -8.31
N LEU A 102 -15.95 -7.13 -8.99
CA LEU A 102 -14.52 -7.40 -9.15
C LEU A 102 -13.77 -6.31 -9.93
N ILE A 103 -14.38 -5.75 -10.97
CA ILE A 103 -13.75 -4.69 -11.79
C ILE A 103 -13.56 -3.43 -10.94
N THR A 104 -14.61 -3.03 -10.21
CA THR A 104 -14.56 -1.90 -9.28
C THR A 104 -13.53 -2.13 -8.17
N ALA A 105 -13.48 -3.33 -7.59
CA ALA A 105 -12.52 -3.70 -6.56
C ALA A 105 -11.07 -3.57 -7.05
N LEU A 106 -10.78 -4.12 -8.23
CA LEU A 106 -9.45 -4.04 -8.86
C LEU A 106 -9.04 -2.59 -9.15
N GLY A 107 -9.96 -1.78 -9.69
CA GLY A 107 -9.69 -0.35 -9.95
C GLY A 107 -9.34 0.42 -8.67
N LYS A 108 -10.08 0.19 -7.58
CA LYS A 108 -9.84 0.84 -6.28
C LYS A 108 -8.55 0.36 -5.62
N ALA A 109 -8.24 -0.92 -5.72
CA ALA A 109 -6.99 -1.47 -5.22
C ALA A 109 -5.78 -0.88 -5.96
N ILE A 110 -5.81 -0.81 -7.29
CA ILE A 110 -4.75 -0.19 -8.10
C ILE A 110 -4.55 1.29 -7.72
N GLU A 111 -5.62 2.04 -7.52
CA GLU A 111 -5.55 3.43 -7.05
C GLU A 111 -4.86 3.53 -5.68
N MET A 112 -5.22 2.65 -4.75
CA MET A 112 -4.62 2.61 -3.41
C MET A 112 -3.14 2.25 -3.46
N GLU A 113 -2.76 1.20 -4.18
CA GLU A 113 -1.37 0.78 -4.36
C GLU A 113 -0.50 1.91 -4.93
N LYS A 114 -1.00 2.68 -5.91
CA LYS A 114 -0.29 3.84 -6.47
C LYS A 114 -0.04 4.91 -5.40
N HIS A 115 -0.99 5.18 -4.51
CA HIS A 115 -0.80 6.13 -3.42
C HIS A 115 0.25 5.66 -2.40
N ILE A 116 0.30 4.35 -2.13
CA ILE A 116 1.27 3.74 -1.21
C ILE A 116 2.66 3.74 -1.82
N ALA A 117 2.79 3.34 -3.09
CA ALA A 117 4.05 3.38 -3.82
C ALA A 117 4.66 4.79 -3.86
N ASP A 118 3.84 5.82 -4.09
CA ASP A 118 4.26 7.22 -4.03
C ASP A 118 4.76 7.61 -2.64
N LEU A 119 4.08 7.17 -1.58
CA LEU A 119 4.50 7.39 -0.19
C LEU A 119 5.85 6.73 0.10
N HIS A 120 6.05 5.49 -0.36
CA HIS A 120 7.29 4.75 -0.14
C HIS A 120 8.47 5.38 -0.87
N VAL A 121 8.33 5.71 -2.16
CA VAL A 121 9.41 6.32 -2.94
C VAL A 121 9.79 7.72 -2.45
N GLU A 122 8.82 8.53 -2.03
CA GLU A 122 9.09 9.84 -1.45
C GLU A 122 9.77 9.74 -0.08
N SER A 123 9.41 8.73 0.73
CA SER A 123 10.03 8.49 2.03
C SER A 123 11.50 8.08 1.91
N LEU A 124 11.85 7.35 0.87
CA LEU A 124 13.19 6.80 0.63
C LEU A 124 14.29 7.87 0.66
N VAL A 125 14.04 9.05 0.09
CA VAL A 125 15.04 10.13 -0.04
C VAL A 125 15.37 10.84 1.27
N HIS A 126 14.54 10.64 2.32
CA HIS A 126 14.68 11.34 3.59
C HIS A 126 15.45 10.56 4.67
N PHE A 127 15.74 9.28 4.43
CA PHE A 127 16.54 8.49 5.35
C PHE A 127 18.03 8.54 4.98
N LYS A 128 18.87 8.91 5.96
CA LYS A 128 20.35 8.80 5.84
C LYS A 128 20.81 7.37 6.06
N ASN A 129 20.09 6.61 6.88
CA ASN A 129 20.40 5.21 7.16
C ASN A 129 20.15 4.35 5.92
N GLU A 130 21.19 3.65 5.45
CA GLU A 130 21.14 2.84 4.23
C GLU A 130 20.19 1.64 4.37
N GLY A 131 20.06 1.06 5.57
CA GLY A 131 19.12 -0.04 5.84
C GLY A 131 17.67 0.40 5.65
N MET A 132 17.31 1.58 6.15
CA MET A 132 15.98 2.18 5.95
C MET A 132 15.72 2.48 4.48
N ARG A 133 16.70 3.05 3.78
CA ARG A 133 16.58 3.31 2.33
C ARG A 133 16.32 2.04 1.54
N ARG A 134 17.08 0.97 1.81
CA ARG A 134 16.90 -0.33 1.16
C ARG A 134 15.53 -0.93 1.47
N MET A 135 15.04 -0.76 2.69
CA MET A 135 13.71 -1.24 3.07
C MET A 135 12.62 -0.53 2.26
N PHE A 136 12.63 0.82 2.21
CA PHE A 136 11.65 1.57 1.44
C PHE A 136 11.75 1.32 -0.08
N ASP A 137 12.97 1.13 -0.63
CA ASP A 137 13.15 0.73 -2.03
C ASP A 137 12.55 -0.65 -2.32
N ALA A 138 12.73 -1.60 -1.40
CA ALA A 138 12.14 -2.93 -1.54
C ALA A 138 10.61 -2.90 -1.46
N LEU A 139 10.03 -2.10 -0.55
CA LEU A 139 8.59 -1.89 -0.44
C LEU A 139 8.03 -1.26 -1.72
N TYR A 140 8.63 -0.18 -2.20
CA TYR A 140 8.23 0.46 -3.46
C TYR A 140 8.21 -0.53 -4.64
N ARG A 141 9.21 -1.40 -4.75
CA ARG A 141 9.25 -2.43 -5.81
C ARG A 141 8.14 -3.45 -5.65
N ALA A 142 7.84 -3.85 -4.42
CA ALA A 142 6.73 -4.76 -4.13
C ALA A 142 5.39 -4.14 -4.53
N ASP A 143 5.16 -2.85 -4.21
CA ASP A 143 3.96 -2.12 -4.63
C ASP A 143 3.82 -2.08 -6.17
N GLN A 144 4.93 -1.86 -6.90
CA GLN A 144 4.92 -1.91 -8.38
C GLN A 144 4.54 -3.31 -8.90
N ASP A 145 4.97 -4.38 -8.24
CA ASP A 145 4.61 -5.76 -8.58
C ASP A 145 3.12 -6.04 -8.29
N HIS A 146 2.58 -5.49 -7.19
CA HIS A 146 1.14 -5.53 -6.87
C HIS A 146 0.34 -4.81 -7.94
N ILE A 147 0.67 -3.55 -8.25
CA ILE A 147 0.02 -2.75 -9.30
C ILE A 147 0.01 -3.52 -10.62
N GLY A 148 1.18 -4.01 -11.07
CA GLY A 148 1.29 -4.75 -12.32
C GLY A 148 0.47 -6.03 -12.34
N SER A 149 0.34 -6.74 -11.20
CA SER A 149 -0.45 -7.96 -11.09
C SER A 149 -1.95 -7.67 -11.16
N LEU A 150 -2.41 -6.62 -10.46
CA LEU A 150 -3.79 -6.17 -10.46
C LEU A 150 -4.21 -5.63 -11.84
N GLU A 151 -3.36 -4.82 -12.48
CA GLU A 151 -3.62 -4.26 -13.81
C GLU A 151 -3.71 -5.36 -14.89
N ARG A 152 -2.81 -6.35 -14.87
CA ARG A 152 -2.87 -7.49 -15.78
C ARG A 152 -4.15 -8.29 -15.61
N TYR A 153 -4.58 -8.50 -14.37
CA TYR A 153 -5.80 -9.23 -14.11
C TYR A 153 -7.03 -8.43 -14.55
N LEU A 154 -7.10 -7.13 -14.21
CA LEU A 154 -8.16 -6.24 -14.67
C LEU A 154 -8.28 -6.25 -16.19
N ALA A 155 -7.16 -6.14 -16.92
CA ALA A 155 -7.15 -6.19 -18.37
C ALA A 155 -7.66 -7.52 -18.94
N SER A 156 -7.42 -8.65 -18.25
CA SER A 156 -7.84 -9.99 -18.69
C SER A 156 -9.34 -10.23 -18.58
N ILE A 157 -10.03 -9.52 -17.65
CA ILE A 157 -11.47 -9.66 -17.42
C ILE A 157 -12.30 -8.50 -17.95
N SER A 158 -11.66 -7.39 -18.35
CA SER A 158 -12.33 -6.25 -18.97
C SER A 158 -12.74 -6.58 -20.41
N PRO A 159 -13.94 -6.17 -20.85
CA PRO A 159 -14.33 -6.36 -22.25
C PRO A 159 -13.34 -5.64 -23.17
N PRO A 160 -13.04 -6.20 -24.36
CA PRO A 160 -12.18 -5.50 -25.31
C PRO A 160 -12.79 -4.12 -25.63
N PRO A 161 -11.96 -3.08 -25.85
CA PRO A 161 -12.48 -1.78 -26.25
C PRO A 161 -13.36 -1.98 -27.48
N THR A 162 -14.62 -1.56 -27.39
CA THR A 162 -15.57 -1.64 -28.51
C THR A 162 -14.96 -0.89 -29.68
N GLY A 163 -14.43 -1.64 -30.65
CA GLY A 163 -13.75 -1.11 -31.80
C GLY A 163 -14.70 -0.17 -32.57
N ILE A 164 -14.17 1.01 -32.89
CA ILE A 164 -14.71 1.85 -33.93
C ILE A 164 -14.78 0.95 -35.20
N PRO A 165 -15.95 0.75 -35.81
CA PRO A 165 -15.99 -0.02 -37.04
C PRO A 165 -15.08 0.66 -38.07
N ALA A 166 -14.13 -0.10 -38.62
CA ALA A 166 -13.32 0.36 -39.73
C ALA A 166 -14.26 0.77 -40.86
N MET A 167 -14.24 2.07 -41.24
CA MET A 167 -14.85 2.54 -42.48
C MET A 167 -14.05 2.05 -43.66
#